data_0477a9e17bc56eb28f8371bbab63a6b0
#
_entry.id   0477a9e17bc56eb28f8371bbab63a6b0
#
_cell.length_a   1.000
_cell.length_b   1.000
_cell.length_c   1.000
_cell.angle_alpha   90.00
_cell.angle_beta   90.00
_cell.angle_gamma   90.00
#
_symmetry.space_group_name_H-M   'P 1'
#
loop_
_entity.id
_entity.type
_entity.pdbx_description
1 polymer ?
#
loop_
_entity_poly.entity_id
_entity_poly.type
_entity_poly.pdbx_seq_one_letter_code
_entity_poly.pdbx_strand_id
1 'polypeptide(L)'
;LVMSGLRLPALPRAIWFFHGSPHNNIRLDLHTPGCGWKAATVDANRLPAYLLAPTLPLAVPLMNIRPMYRALWPVGQRAIAAREALLDIDMTAWHTYQLDWGVRGAEFRVDGELVLRTDAAPRGRLGFVMWIDNQAMVATPWGRVGWRTVPIEQPQWMEIGALRIESAMR
;
A
#
# COMPACT_ATOMS: atom_id res chain seq x y z
N LEU A 1 27.76 11.99 11.69
CA LEU A 1 26.50 12.45 11.07
C LEU A 1 26.79 13.71 10.26
N VAL A 2 26.99 13.59 8.96
CA VAL A 2 27.14 14.74 8.07
C VAL A 2 25.75 15.11 7.58
N MET A 3 25.16 16.14 8.15
CA MET A 3 23.96 16.78 7.61
C MET A 3 24.37 17.66 6.43
N SER A 4 24.42 17.08 5.25
CA SER A 4 24.64 17.82 4.02
C SER A 4 23.36 17.86 3.18
N GLY A 5 22.74 19.02 3.16
CA GLY A 5 21.67 19.40 2.24
C GLY A 5 20.27 19.14 2.76
N LEU A 6 19.37 20.07 2.49
CA LEU A 6 17.92 19.93 2.67
C LEU A 6 17.42 18.77 1.78
N ARG A 7 17.42 17.55 2.28
CA ARG A 7 16.75 16.43 1.63
C ARG A 7 15.30 16.41 2.09
N LEU A 8 14.39 16.47 1.13
CA LEU A 8 12.98 16.19 1.42
C LEU A 8 12.88 14.82 2.10
N PRO A 9 12.04 14.67 3.13
CA PRO A 9 11.83 13.39 3.78
C PRO A 9 11.37 12.36 2.74
N ALA A 10 11.93 11.16 2.79
CA ALA A 10 11.51 10.07 1.93
C ALA A 10 10.08 9.67 2.32
N LEU A 11 9.14 9.90 1.42
CA LEU A 11 7.75 9.49 1.59
C LEU A 11 7.59 8.00 1.26
N PRO A 12 6.53 7.33 1.76
CA PRO A 12 6.35 5.90 1.59
C PRO A 12 6.25 5.49 0.12
N ARG A 13 6.97 4.43 -0.21
CA ARG A 13 6.91 3.73 -1.48
C ARG A 13 6.82 2.25 -1.21
N ALA A 14 5.82 1.60 -1.76
CA ALA A 14 5.64 0.17 -1.60
C ALA A 14 4.84 -0.42 -2.77
N ILE A 15 5.07 -1.69 -3.00
CA ILE A 15 4.35 -2.54 -3.91
C ILE A 15 4.30 -3.91 -3.24
N TRP A 16 3.10 -4.37 -2.88
CA TRP A 16 2.98 -5.54 -2.00
C TRP A 16 1.62 -6.21 -2.06
N PHE A 17 1.63 -7.51 -1.71
CA PHE A 17 0.47 -8.17 -1.16
C PHE A 17 0.50 -8.01 0.35
N PHE A 18 -0.63 -7.72 0.99
CA PHE A 18 -0.69 -7.61 2.43
C PHE A 18 -2.07 -7.98 2.98
N HIS A 19 -2.07 -8.54 4.18
CA HIS A 19 -3.28 -8.80 4.95
C HIS A 19 -3.39 -7.82 6.10
N GLY A 20 -4.51 -7.14 6.16
CA GLY A 20 -4.90 -6.37 7.35
C GLY A 20 -6.02 -7.09 8.08
N SER A 21 -5.80 -7.50 9.33
CA SER A 21 -6.88 -8.04 10.18
C SER A 21 -8.03 -7.03 10.33
N PRO A 22 -9.21 -7.42 10.82
CA PRO A 22 -10.33 -6.49 11.03
C PRO A 22 -10.01 -5.29 11.92
N HIS A 23 -8.92 -5.35 12.67
CA HIS A 23 -8.43 -4.25 13.49
C HIS A 23 -7.69 -3.16 12.70
N ASN A 24 -7.32 -3.47 11.47
CA ASN A 24 -6.68 -2.52 10.55
C ASN A 24 -7.72 -1.64 9.86
N ASN A 25 -7.31 -0.43 9.52
CA ASN A 25 -8.07 0.44 8.63
C ASN A 25 -7.09 1.24 7.75
N ILE A 26 -6.53 0.55 6.76
CA ILE A 26 -5.62 1.14 5.77
C ILE A 26 -6.41 1.35 4.49
N ARG A 27 -6.73 2.61 4.18
CA ARG A 27 -7.53 2.97 3.01
C ARG A 27 -6.70 3.73 1.99
N LEU A 28 -6.49 3.10 0.86
CA LEU A 28 -5.80 3.69 -0.30
C LEU A 28 -6.77 4.03 -1.44
N ASP A 29 -8.00 3.52 -1.36
CA ASP A 29 -9.03 3.66 -2.38
C ASP A 29 -10.39 4.05 -1.74
N LEU A 30 -11.32 4.60 -2.56
CA LEU A 30 -12.66 4.99 -2.09
C LEU A 30 -13.55 3.80 -1.77
N HIS A 31 -13.36 2.68 -2.44
CA HIS A 31 -14.28 1.55 -2.48
C HIS A 31 -13.76 0.35 -1.70
N THR A 32 -12.44 0.17 -1.67
CA THR A 32 -11.80 -0.95 -1.00
C THR A 32 -11.86 -0.80 0.52
N PRO A 33 -12.25 -1.84 1.27
CA PRO A 33 -12.27 -1.79 2.73
C PRO A 33 -10.87 -1.58 3.30
N GLY A 34 -10.78 -1.05 4.53
CA GLY A 34 -9.51 -0.77 5.20
C GLY A 34 -8.78 -2.00 5.74
N CYS A 35 -9.39 -3.20 5.67
CA CYS A 35 -8.86 -4.49 6.11
C CYS A 35 -9.08 -5.54 5.03
N GLY A 36 -8.54 -6.75 5.25
CA GLY A 36 -8.62 -7.88 4.33
C GLY A 36 -7.29 -8.15 3.62
N TRP A 37 -7.30 -9.15 2.73
CA TRP A 37 -6.16 -9.51 1.91
C TRP A 37 -6.14 -8.65 0.64
N LYS A 38 -5.03 -8.00 0.34
CA LYS A 38 -4.98 -6.98 -0.70
C LYS A 38 -3.70 -7.05 -1.53
N ALA A 39 -3.82 -6.70 -2.81
CA ALA A 39 -2.72 -6.24 -3.64
C ALA A 39 -2.73 -4.71 -3.69
N ALA A 40 -1.60 -4.06 -3.51
CA ALA A 40 -1.55 -2.60 -3.52
C ALA A 40 -0.22 -2.03 -3.99
N THR A 41 -0.28 -0.77 -4.46
CA THR A 41 0.88 0.08 -4.71
C THR A 41 0.70 1.44 -4.05
N VAL A 42 1.81 2.03 -3.64
CA VAL A 42 1.88 3.44 -3.26
C VAL A 42 3.26 4.00 -3.64
N ASP A 43 3.28 5.19 -4.20
CA ASP A 43 4.49 5.98 -4.41
C ASP A 43 4.22 7.44 -4.06
N ALA A 44 4.36 7.78 -2.81
CA ALA A 44 4.20 9.15 -2.35
C ALA A 44 5.47 10.00 -2.58
N ASN A 45 6.60 9.40 -2.96
CA ASN A 45 7.86 10.11 -3.24
C ASN A 45 7.88 10.69 -4.67
N ARG A 46 6.83 11.42 -5.03
CA ARG A 46 6.60 12.01 -6.36
C ARG A 46 6.31 13.50 -6.27
N LEU A 47 6.69 14.23 -7.31
CA LEU A 47 6.45 15.68 -7.36
C LEU A 47 4.98 16.07 -7.08
N PRO A 48 3.94 15.42 -7.65
CA PRO A 48 2.56 15.77 -7.31
C PRO A 48 2.22 15.64 -5.82
N ALA A 49 2.79 14.67 -5.11
CA ALA A 49 2.57 14.51 -3.67
C ALA A 49 3.20 15.68 -2.89
N TYR A 50 4.41 16.08 -3.25
CA TYR A 50 5.07 17.24 -2.63
C TYR A 50 4.32 18.55 -2.92
N LEU A 51 3.80 18.73 -4.13
CA LEU A 51 3.01 19.92 -4.49
C LEU A 51 1.68 20.00 -3.73
N LEU A 52 1.08 18.85 -3.39
CA LEU A 52 -0.14 18.82 -2.59
C LEU A 52 0.12 18.95 -1.07
N ALA A 53 1.33 18.67 -0.60
CA ALA A 53 1.65 18.68 0.84
C ALA A 53 1.23 19.98 1.56
N PRO A 54 1.40 21.19 1.01
CA PRO A 54 0.96 22.44 1.66
C PRO A 54 -0.57 22.53 1.86
N THR A 55 -1.36 21.77 1.09
CA THR A 55 -2.83 21.80 1.20
C THR A 55 -3.37 20.85 2.28
N LEU A 56 -2.55 19.91 2.77
CA LEU A 56 -2.97 18.86 3.71
C LEU A 56 -3.59 19.43 5.01
N PRO A 57 -3.10 20.51 5.63
CA PRO A 57 -3.70 21.06 6.84
C PRO A 57 -5.17 21.45 6.67
N LEU A 58 -5.60 21.82 5.47
CA LEU A 58 -6.98 22.14 5.13
C LEU A 58 -7.71 20.91 4.55
N ALA A 59 -7.11 20.21 3.61
CA ALA A 59 -7.75 19.12 2.88
C ALA A 59 -8.09 17.93 3.79
N VAL A 60 -7.18 17.56 4.73
CA VAL A 60 -7.37 16.41 5.61
C VAL A 60 -8.58 16.61 6.56
N PRO A 61 -8.75 17.72 7.28
CA PRO A 61 -9.96 17.97 8.05
C PRO A 61 -11.24 17.96 7.21
N LEU A 62 -11.21 18.55 6.00
CA LEU A 62 -12.37 18.58 5.12
C LEU A 62 -12.79 17.17 4.66
N MET A 63 -11.86 16.25 4.52
CA MET A 63 -12.16 14.84 4.17
C MET A 63 -12.89 14.07 5.29
N ASN A 64 -13.09 14.63 6.48
CA ASN A 64 -14.03 14.07 7.46
C ASN A 64 -15.50 14.27 7.06
N ILE A 65 -15.77 15.15 6.10
CA ILE A 65 -17.09 15.35 5.49
C ILE A 65 -17.18 14.44 4.25
N ARG A 66 -18.12 13.51 4.26
CA ARG A 66 -18.22 12.44 3.23
C ARG A 66 -18.22 12.94 1.77
N PRO A 67 -18.98 14.00 1.39
CA PRO A 67 -18.88 14.57 0.03
C PRO A 67 -17.49 15.10 -0.29
N MET A 68 -16.82 15.78 0.64
CA MET A 68 -15.47 16.31 0.46
C MET A 68 -14.45 15.19 0.31
N TYR A 69 -14.56 14.12 1.10
CA TYR A 69 -13.72 12.95 0.93
C TYR A 69 -13.81 12.36 -0.47
N ARG A 70 -15.03 12.19 -0.98
CA ARG A 70 -15.27 11.65 -2.32
C ARG A 70 -14.70 12.56 -3.43
N ALA A 71 -14.70 13.86 -3.22
CA ALA A 71 -14.19 14.83 -4.18
C ALA A 71 -12.66 14.99 -4.11
N LEU A 72 -12.10 15.08 -2.92
CA LEU A 72 -10.68 15.41 -2.71
C LEU A 72 -9.77 14.19 -2.78
N TRP A 73 -10.20 13.05 -2.19
CA TRP A 73 -9.33 11.88 -2.11
C TRP A 73 -8.83 11.36 -3.47
N PRO A 74 -9.62 11.31 -4.57
CA PRO A 74 -9.11 10.89 -5.87
C PRO A 74 -7.95 11.73 -6.39
N VAL A 75 -7.84 12.99 -5.98
CA VAL A 75 -6.69 13.86 -6.30
C VAL A 75 -5.47 13.42 -5.51
N GLY A 76 -5.63 13.26 -4.19
CA GLY A 76 -4.58 12.75 -3.31
C GLY A 76 -4.10 11.35 -3.73
N GLN A 77 -5.03 10.45 -4.01
CA GLN A 77 -4.76 9.08 -4.46
C GLN A 77 -3.90 9.04 -5.73
N ARG A 78 -4.21 9.89 -6.71
CA ARG A 78 -3.39 10.03 -7.93
C ARG A 78 -2.01 10.61 -7.64
N ALA A 79 -1.94 11.60 -6.75
CA ALA A 79 -0.68 12.24 -6.41
C ALA A 79 0.31 11.27 -5.75
N ILE A 80 -0.17 10.38 -4.88
CA ILE A 80 0.65 9.36 -4.23
C ILE A 80 0.68 8.04 -5.00
N ALA A 81 0.15 7.99 -6.23
CA ALA A 81 0.08 6.79 -7.06
C ALA A 81 -0.46 5.56 -6.32
N ALA A 82 -1.46 5.75 -5.46
CA ALA A 82 -2.06 4.66 -4.72
C ALA A 82 -3.07 3.90 -5.56
N ARG A 83 -2.97 2.57 -5.55
CA ARG A 83 -3.94 1.63 -6.11
C ARG A 83 -4.02 0.42 -5.21
N GLU A 84 -5.21 -0.12 -5.06
CA GLU A 84 -5.41 -1.37 -4.33
C GLU A 84 -6.55 -2.19 -4.92
N ALA A 85 -6.48 -3.49 -4.71
CA ALA A 85 -7.55 -4.44 -4.98
C ALA A 85 -7.69 -5.38 -3.80
N LEU A 86 -8.93 -5.67 -3.41
CA LEU A 86 -9.24 -6.71 -2.43
C LEU A 86 -9.12 -8.07 -3.11
N LEU A 87 -8.51 -9.03 -2.44
CA LEU A 87 -8.39 -10.40 -2.88
C LEU A 87 -9.42 -11.24 -2.13
N ASP A 88 -10.32 -11.87 -2.88
CA ASP A 88 -11.33 -12.79 -2.33
C ASP A 88 -10.81 -14.22 -2.47
N ILE A 89 -9.82 -14.56 -1.65
CA ILE A 89 -9.16 -15.86 -1.61
C ILE A 89 -8.99 -16.32 -0.17
N ASP A 90 -8.92 -17.62 0.04
CA ASP A 90 -8.58 -18.22 1.34
C ASP A 90 -7.07 -18.16 1.56
N MET A 91 -6.59 -17.12 2.25
CA MET A 91 -5.17 -16.94 2.54
C MET A 91 -4.56 -18.06 3.42
N THR A 92 -5.35 -18.99 3.94
CA THR A 92 -4.85 -20.16 4.67
C THR A 92 -4.53 -21.32 3.75
N ALA A 93 -4.91 -21.26 2.49
CA ALA A 93 -4.54 -22.21 1.46
C ALA A 93 -3.22 -21.82 0.77
N TRP A 94 -2.61 -22.77 0.09
CA TRP A 94 -1.43 -22.51 -0.74
C TRP A 94 -1.81 -21.79 -2.03
N HIS A 95 -1.16 -20.66 -2.28
CA HIS A 95 -1.35 -19.85 -3.49
C HIS A 95 0.00 -19.45 -4.09
N THR A 96 0.02 -19.27 -5.40
CA THR A 96 1.14 -18.66 -6.10
C THR A 96 0.89 -17.17 -6.29
N TYR A 97 1.67 -16.34 -5.61
CA TYR A 97 1.64 -14.90 -5.76
C TYR A 97 2.72 -14.45 -6.74
N GLN A 98 2.34 -13.72 -7.76
CA GLN A 98 3.26 -13.19 -8.76
C GLN A 98 3.11 -11.67 -8.83
N LEU A 99 4.24 -10.99 -8.86
CA LEU A 99 4.34 -9.55 -9.00
C LEU A 99 5.30 -9.22 -10.14
N ASP A 100 4.77 -8.78 -11.25
CA ASP A 100 5.54 -8.24 -12.36
C ASP A 100 5.58 -6.71 -12.23
N TRP A 101 6.79 -6.17 -12.08
CA TRP A 101 6.99 -4.76 -11.82
C TRP A 101 8.06 -4.16 -12.72
N GLY A 102 7.73 -3.05 -13.35
CA GLY A 102 8.64 -2.38 -14.28
C GLY A 102 8.33 -0.90 -14.48
N VAL A 103 8.98 -0.32 -15.47
CA VAL A 103 8.86 1.12 -15.78
C VAL A 103 7.45 1.54 -16.22
N ARG A 104 6.66 0.59 -16.73
CA ARG A 104 5.30 0.83 -17.22
C ARG A 104 4.22 0.60 -16.18
N GLY A 105 4.58 0.11 -14.99
CA GLY A 105 3.62 -0.17 -13.94
C GLY A 105 3.84 -1.54 -13.30
N ALA A 106 2.78 -2.12 -12.77
CA ALA A 106 2.81 -3.41 -12.12
C ALA A 106 1.57 -4.25 -12.44
N GLU A 107 1.77 -5.56 -12.46
CA GLU A 107 0.72 -6.57 -12.52
C GLU A 107 0.86 -7.51 -11.32
N PHE A 108 -0.25 -7.74 -10.66
CA PHE A 108 -0.35 -8.68 -9.56
C PHE A 108 -1.23 -9.84 -10.00
N ARG A 109 -0.75 -11.06 -9.78
CA ARG A 109 -1.49 -12.27 -10.09
C ARG A 109 -1.51 -13.18 -8.88
N VAL A 110 -2.61 -13.91 -8.74
CA VAL A 110 -2.74 -15.01 -7.80
C VAL A 110 -3.20 -16.23 -8.58
N ASP A 111 -2.47 -17.30 -8.47
CA ASP A 111 -2.69 -18.57 -9.22
C ASP A 111 -2.84 -18.37 -10.73
N GLY A 112 -2.09 -17.41 -11.28
CA GLY A 112 -2.11 -17.04 -12.69
C GLY A 112 -3.20 -16.02 -13.06
N GLU A 113 -4.20 -15.81 -12.22
CA GLU A 113 -5.25 -14.81 -12.44
C GLU A 113 -4.79 -13.40 -12.13
N LEU A 114 -5.08 -12.45 -13.02
CA LEU A 114 -4.75 -11.04 -12.85
C LEU A 114 -5.71 -10.40 -11.84
N VAL A 115 -5.19 -9.96 -10.69
CA VAL A 115 -5.98 -9.35 -9.60
C VAL A 115 -5.87 -7.84 -9.56
N LEU A 116 -4.72 -7.29 -10.01
CA LEU A 116 -4.52 -5.86 -10.13
C LEU A 116 -3.53 -5.55 -11.25
N ARG A 117 -3.89 -4.63 -12.13
CA ARG A 117 -2.97 -3.99 -13.08
C ARG A 117 -2.98 -2.50 -12.87
N THR A 118 -1.82 -1.86 -12.86
CA THR A 118 -1.70 -0.44 -12.63
C THR A 118 -0.46 0.15 -13.30
N ASP A 119 -0.58 1.38 -13.81
CA ASP A 119 0.52 2.24 -14.23
C ASP A 119 1.13 3.03 -13.05
N ALA A 120 0.42 3.04 -11.92
CA ALA A 120 0.79 3.72 -10.69
C ALA A 120 1.66 2.79 -9.81
N ALA A 121 2.93 2.64 -10.16
CA ALA A 121 3.87 1.83 -9.40
C ALA A 121 5.12 2.63 -9.02
N PRO A 122 5.77 2.30 -7.90
CA PRO A 122 7.01 2.93 -7.49
C PRO A 122 8.09 2.79 -8.54
N ARG A 123 8.91 3.82 -8.70
CA ARG A 123 10.10 3.80 -9.57
C ARG A 123 11.37 3.75 -8.74
N GLY A 124 12.41 3.12 -9.29
CA GLY A 124 13.71 3.00 -8.62
C GLY A 124 13.85 1.72 -7.80
N ARG A 125 14.86 1.68 -6.95
CA ARG A 125 15.19 0.46 -6.19
C ARG A 125 14.27 0.29 -5.01
N LEU A 126 13.74 -0.92 -4.83
CA LEU A 126 13.02 -1.39 -3.64
C LEU A 126 13.74 -2.62 -3.10
N GLY A 127 13.68 -2.80 -1.77
CA GLY A 127 14.08 -4.04 -1.14
C GLY A 127 12.88 -5.00 -1.09
N PHE A 128 13.16 -6.30 -1.20
CA PHE A 128 12.16 -7.33 -0.96
C PHE A 128 12.10 -7.63 0.54
N VAL A 129 10.88 -7.68 1.10
CA VAL A 129 10.64 -7.98 2.51
C VAL A 129 9.41 -8.87 2.62
N MET A 130 9.48 -9.86 3.50
CA MET A 130 8.34 -10.64 3.94
C MET A 130 8.31 -10.67 5.46
N TRP A 131 7.12 -10.51 6.04
CA TRP A 131 6.95 -10.56 7.49
C TRP A 131 5.52 -10.97 7.87
N ILE A 132 5.39 -11.43 9.08
CA ILE A 132 4.12 -11.57 9.80
C ILE A 132 4.28 -10.92 11.16
N ASP A 133 3.29 -10.16 11.58
CA ASP A 133 3.28 -9.53 12.90
C ASP A 133 1.84 -9.44 13.45
N ASN A 134 1.73 -9.00 14.68
CA ASN A 134 0.47 -8.75 15.36
C ASN A 134 0.14 -7.24 15.47
N GLN A 135 0.67 -6.43 14.60
CA GLN A 135 0.38 -5.00 14.58
C GLN A 135 -0.90 -4.70 13.80
N ALA A 136 -1.70 -3.81 14.32
CA ALA A 136 -2.81 -3.22 13.59
C ALA A 136 -2.51 -1.74 13.33
N MET A 137 -2.70 -1.34 12.09
CA MET A 137 -2.47 0.02 11.62
C MET A 137 -3.77 0.68 11.17
N VAL A 138 -3.96 1.91 11.56
CA VAL A 138 -4.98 2.81 11.02
C VAL A 138 -4.27 3.89 10.23
N ALA A 139 -4.59 4.00 8.94
CA ALA A 139 -4.09 5.05 8.07
C ALA A 139 -5.19 5.44 7.09
N THR A 140 -5.81 6.58 7.33
CA THR A 140 -6.96 7.03 6.54
C THR A 140 -6.70 8.39 5.88
N PRO A 141 -7.29 8.66 4.71
CA PRO A 141 -7.17 9.94 4.03
C PRO A 141 -7.64 11.15 4.84
N TRP A 142 -8.57 10.93 5.77
CA TRP A 142 -9.09 11.98 6.66
C TRP A 142 -8.30 12.14 7.96
N GLY A 143 -7.04 11.64 7.98
CA GLY A 143 -6.06 11.95 9.01
C GLY A 143 -6.10 11.09 10.27
N ARG A 144 -6.85 9.98 10.27
CA ARG A 144 -6.70 9.01 11.37
C ARG A 144 -5.46 8.17 11.14
N VAL A 145 -4.51 8.28 12.05
CA VAL A 145 -3.25 7.51 12.05
C VAL A 145 -3.07 6.90 13.43
N GLY A 146 -2.77 5.62 13.48
CA GLY A 146 -2.54 4.92 14.73
C GLY A 146 -1.94 3.53 14.54
N TRP A 147 -1.28 3.06 15.57
CA TRP A 147 -0.72 1.71 15.66
C TRP A 147 -1.07 1.11 17.01
N ARG A 148 -1.33 -0.17 17.01
CA ARG A 148 -1.50 -0.96 18.23
C ARG A 148 -1.09 -2.40 17.99
N THR A 149 -0.69 -3.11 19.02
CA THR A 149 -0.57 -4.57 19.01
C THR A 149 -1.94 -5.21 19.22
N VAL A 150 -2.20 -6.29 18.50
CA VAL A 150 -3.39 -7.12 18.68
C VAL A 150 -2.96 -8.36 19.45
N PRO A 151 -3.65 -8.72 20.55
CA PRO A 151 -3.38 -9.98 21.23
C PRO A 151 -3.55 -11.15 20.26
N ILE A 152 -2.64 -12.11 20.34
CA ILE A 152 -2.72 -13.39 19.62
C ILE A 152 -2.95 -14.49 20.64
N GLU A 153 -4.02 -15.27 20.45
CA GLU A 153 -4.38 -16.35 21.35
C GLU A 153 -3.61 -17.64 21.04
N GLN A 154 -3.22 -17.80 19.78
CA GLN A 154 -2.49 -18.97 19.29
C GLN A 154 -1.34 -18.56 18.38
N PRO A 155 -0.24 -19.34 18.33
CA PRO A 155 0.84 -19.10 17.39
C PRO A 155 0.33 -18.99 15.96
N GLN A 156 0.86 -18.01 15.23
CA GLN A 156 0.58 -17.81 13.80
C GLN A 156 1.89 -17.95 13.04
N TRP A 157 1.81 -18.50 11.84
CA TRP A 157 2.96 -18.69 10.97
C TRP A 157 2.60 -18.43 9.52
N MET A 158 3.62 -18.22 8.75
CA MET A 158 3.55 -18.11 7.30
C MET A 158 4.52 -19.13 6.71
N GLU A 159 4.05 -19.93 5.78
CA GLU A 159 4.85 -20.91 5.08
C GLU A 159 5.18 -20.44 3.66
N ILE A 160 6.42 -20.67 3.24
CA ILE A 160 6.92 -20.27 1.94
C ILE A 160 7.49 -21.50 1.26
N GLY A 161 6.80 -22.02 0.25
CA GLY A 161 7.22 -23.19 -0.50
C GLY A 161 8.39 -22.88 -1.44
N ALA A 162 8.32 -21.74 -2.13
CA ALA A 162 9.37 -21.28 -3.04
C ALA A 162 9.36 -19.76 -3.16
N LEU A 163 10.53 -19.17 -3.40
CA LEU A 163 10.69 -17.77 -3.74
C LEU A 163 11.60 -17.64 -4.96
N ARG A 164 11.15 -16.90 -5.97
CA ARG A 164 11.93 -16.59 -7.17
C ARG A 164 11.88 -15.08 -7.41
N ILE A 165 13.04 -14.47 -7.53
CA ILE A 165 13.17 -13.05 -7.88
C ILE A 165 14.01 -12.97 -9.14
N GLU A 166 13.43 -12.37 -10.17
CA GLU A 166 14.09 -12.20 -11.47
C GLU A 166 14.17 -10.72 -11.82
N SER A 167 15.30 -10.32 -12.37
CA SER A 167 15.45 -9.02 -13.01
C SER A 167 15.16 -9.17 -14.49
N ALA A 168 14.20 -8.42 -15.02
CA ALA A 168 14.06 -8.32 -16.46
C ALA A 168 15.37 -7.75 -17.02
N MET A 169 16.05 -8.53 -17.85
CA MET A 169 17.20 -8.03 -18.61
C MET A 169 16.73 -6.86 -19.47
N ARG A 170 17.44 -5.74 -19.37
CA ARG A 170 17.22 -4.53 -20.19
C ARG A 170 17.58 -4.79 -21.63
#